data_82c82db89e71eedb10c754c4c237d3d1
#
_entry.id   82c82db89e71eedb10c754c4c237d3d1
#
_cell.length_a   1.000
_cell.length_b   1.000
_cell.length_c   1.000
_cell.angle_alpha   90.00
_cell.angle_beta   90.00
_cell.angle_gamma   90.00
#
_symmetry.space_group_name_H-M   'P 1'
#
loop_
_entity.id
_entity.type
_entity.pdbx_description
1 polymer ?
#
loop_
_entity_poly.entity_id
_entity_poly.type
_entity_poly.pdbx_seq_one_letter_code
_entity_poly.pdbx_strand_id
1 'polypeptide(L)'
;MKKSPQPKYRRVLLKLSGEVLGGPSGIGICPEAVHGMAAQIREVKELGVEVVVVIGGGNIFRGLTGSEKGIERATGDYMGMLATVINSLALQDALEKCGVPTRVQSA
;
A
#
# COMPACT_ATOMS: atom_id res chain seq x y z
N MET A 1 5.34 -22.95 -28.88
CA MET A 1 5.05 -21.77 -28.06
C MET A 1 4.76 -22.20 -26.63
N LYS A 2 5.51 -21.69 -25.69
CA LYS A 2 5.30 -22.02 -24.29
C LYS A 2 4.07 -21.29 -23.75
N LYS A 3 3.16 -22.03 -23.14
CA LYS A 3 2.06 -21.40 -22.43
C LYS A 3 2.61 -20.71 -21.16
N SER A 4 2.11 -19.52 -20.88
CA SER A 4 2.39 -18.87 -19.60
C SER A 4 1.86 -19.76 -18.48
N PRO A 5 2.58 -19.85 -17.33
CA PRO A 5 2.07 -20.60 -16.20
C PRO A 5 0.71 -20.06 -15.77
N GLN A 6 -0.23 -20.95 -15.48
CA GLN A 6 -1.51 -20.55 -14.93
C GLN A 6 -1.32 -20.15 -13.46
N PRO A 7 -1.90 -19.03 -13.03
CA PRO A 7 -1.83 -18.68 -11.62
C PRO A 7 -2.59 -19.68 -10.76
N LYS A 8 -2.06 -20.00 -9.61
CA LYS A 8 -2.69 -20.91 -8.67
C LYS A 8 -3.98 -20.34 -8.07
N TYR A 9 -4.03 -19.02 -7.90
CA TYR A 9 -5.14 -18.32 -7.29
C TYR A 9 -5.72 -17.29 -8.26
N ARG A 10 -7.05 -17.10 -8.22
CA ARG A 10 -7.73 -16.07 -9.01
C ARG A 10 -7.73 -14.72 -8.33
N ARG A 11 -7.67 -14.72 -7.01
CA ARG A 11 -7.70 -13.51 -6.19
C ARG A 11 -6.72 -13.67 -5.04
N VAL A 12 -5.94 -12.64 -4.80
CA VAL A 12 -4.99 -12.62 -3.70
C VAL A 12 -5.17 -11.35 -2.89
N LEU A 13 -4.94 -11.46 -1.59
CA LEU A 13 -4.90 -10.32 -0.71
C LEU A 13 -3.46 -10.14 -0.24
N LEU A 14 -2.90 -8.97 -0.50
CA LEU A 14 -1.56 -8.60 -0.08
C LEU A 14 -1.66 -7.68 1.12
N LYS A 15 -1.01 -8.06 2.22
CA LYS A 15 -0.84 -7.17 3.37
C LYS A 15 0.54 -6.54 3.28
N LEU A 16 0.57 -5.21 3.22
CA LEU A 16 1.81 -4.46 3.10
C LEU A 16 1.98 -3.56 4.32
N SER A 17 3.18 -3.56 4.88
CA SER A 17 3.55 -2.54 5.85
C SER A 17 3.69 -1.20 5.13
N GLY A 18 3.22 -0.10 5.75
CA GLY A 18 3.42 1.22 5.16
C GLY A 18 4.88 1.56 4.91
N GLU A 19 5.78 0.96 5.66
CA GLU A 19 7.22 1.19 5.51
C GLU A 19 7.75 0.84 4.13
N VAL A 20 7.09 -0.06 3.39
CA VAL A 20 7.51 -0.38 2.03
C VAL A 20 7.41 0.81 1.08
N LEU A 21 6.55 1.79 1.39
CA LEU A 21 6.44 3.01 0.59
C LEU A 21 7.44 4.09 0.99
N GLY A 22 8.13 3.89 2.10
CA GLY A 22 9.13 4.83 2.61
C GLY A 22 10.53 4.64 2.01
N GLY A 23 10.71 3.62 1.19
CA GLY A 23 12.02 3.34 0.62
C GLY A 23 13.03 2.88 1.66
N PRO A 24 14.33 3.16 1.45
CA PRO A 24 15.39 2.68 2.35
C PRO A 24 15.23 3.13 3.80
N SER A 25 14.68 4.32 4.04
CA SER A 25 14.49 4.83 5.40
C SER A 25 13.26 4.25 6.09
N GLY A 26 12.29 3.77 5.32
CA GLY A 26 11.00 3.32 5.84
C GLY A 26 10.12 4.47 6.34
N ILE A 27 10.52 5.72 6.16
CA ILE A 27 9.82 6.91 6.64
C ILE A 27 9.33 7.75 5.48
N GLY A 28 8.10 8.27 5.61
CA GLY A 28 7.50 9.11 4.58
C GLY A 28 7.10 8.32 3.35
N ILE A 29 6.99 9.01 2.23
CA ILE A 29 6.65 8.42 0.94
C ILE A 29 7.80 8.64 -0.02
N CYS A 30 8.38 7.54 -0.50
CA CYS A 30 9.44 7.55 -1.49
C CYS A 30 8.83 7.23 -2.85
N PRO A 31 8.80 8.16 -3.81
CA PRO A 31 8.17 7.93 -5.11
C PRO A 31 8.69 6.68 -5.82
N GLU A 32 9.99 6.42 -5.77
CA GLU A 32 10.58 5.25 -6.41
C GLU A 32 10.08 3.95 -5.78
N ALA A 33 9.93 3.93 -4.45
CA ALA A 33 9.41 2.76 -3.76
C ALA A 33 7.94 2.51 -4.11
N VAL A 34 7.15 3.58 -4.20
CA VAL A 34 5.74 3.48 -4.59
C VAL A 34 5.61 2.96 -6.01
N HIS A 35 6.37 3.51 -6.95
CA HIS A 35 6.35 3.06 -8.34
C HIS A 35 6.84 1.62 -8.47
N GLY A 36 7.86 1.24 -7.72
CA GLY A 36 8.35 -0.14 -7.69
C GLY A 36 7.30 -1.13 -7.21
N MET A 37 6.56 -0.76 -6.15
CA MET A 37 5.48 -1.59 -5.64
C MET A 37 4.33 -1.69 -6.65
N ALA A 38 3.97 -0.58 -7.28
CA ALA A 38 2.93 -0.57 -8.31
C ALA A 38 3.31 -1.48 -9.48
N ALA A 39 4.58 -1.46 -9.89
CA ALA A 39 5.05 -2.33 -10.97
C ALA A 39 4.93 -3.82 -10.61
N GLN A 40 5.25 -4.18 -9.37
CA GLN A 40 5.10 -5.55 -8.90
C GLN A 40 3.63 -6.00 -8.89
N ILE A 41 2.73 -5.14 -8.43
CA ILE A 41 1.30 -5.44 -8.42
C ILE A 41 0.78 -5.58 -9.84
N ARG A 42 1.24 -4.74 -10.76
CA ARG A 42 0.88 -4.82 -12.18
C ARG A 42 1.27 -6.18 -12.77
N GLU A 43 2.47 -6.67 -12.45
CA GLU A 43 2.91 -7.98 -12.94
C GLU A 43 1.96 -9.09 -12.51
N VAL A 44 1.51 -9.07 -11.25
CA VAL A 44 0.55 -10.05 -10.77
C VAL A 44 -0.79 -9.90 -11.47
N LYS A 45 -1.23 -8.67 -11.66
CA LYS A 45 -2.50 -8.38 -12.35
C LYS A 45 -2.48 -8.87 -13.79
N GLU A 46 -1.35 -8.74 -14.48
CA GLU A 46 -1.18 -9.21 -15.85
C GLU A 46 -1.31 -10.72 -15.99
N LEU A 47 -1.14 -11.47 -14.91
CA LEU A 47 -1.39 -12.91 -14.89
C LEU A 47 -2.88 -13.26 -14.82
N GLY A 48 -3.77 -12.28 -14.80
CA GLY A 48 -5.20 -12.48 -14.67
C GLY A 48 -5.69 -12.63 -13.23
N VAL A 49 -4.87 -12.25 -12.26
CA VAL A 49 -5.20 -12.35 -10.84
C VAL A 49 -5.83 -11.04 -10.37
N GLU A 50 -6.93 -11.13 -9.63
CA GLU A 50 -7.46 -9.97 -8.91
C GLU A 50 -6.62 -9.74 -7.66
N VAL A 51 -6.24 -8.50 -7.43
CA VAL A 51 -5.37 -8.14 -6.31
C VAL A 51 -6.11 -7.20 -5.38
N VAL A 52 -6.17 -7.55 -4.11
CA VAL A 52 -6.64 -6.69 -3.03
C VAL A 52 -5.42 -6.37 -2.17
N VAL A 53 -5.22 -5.09 -1.88
CA VAL A 53 -4.08 -4.64 -1.08
C VAL A 53 -4.59 -4.01 0.21
N VAL A 54 -4.03 -4.44 1.32
CA VAL A 54 -4.24 -3.81 2.63
C VAL A 54 -2.90 -3.23 3.04
N ILE A 55 -2.86 -1.92 3.28
CA ILE A 55 -1.60 -1.24 3.56
C ILE A 55 -1.69 -0.46 4.87
N GLY A 56 -0.65 -0.56 5.69
CA GLY A 56 -0.54 0.18 6.93
C GLY A 56 -0.04 1.61 6.73
N GLY A 57 0.07 2.36 7.80
CA GLY A 57 0.49 3.76 7.80
C GLY A 57 1.75 4.05 8.60
N GLY A 58 2.50 3.03 8.97
CA GLY A 58 3.64 3.17 9.89
C GLY A 58 4.79 4.03 9.38
N ASN A 59 4.87 4.27 8.08
CA ASN A 59 5.85 5.18 7.50
C ASN A 59 5.51 6.65 7.74
N ILE A 60 4.24 6.94 8.05
CA ILE A 60 3.76 8.31 8.26
C ILE A 60 3.49 8.55 9.75
N PHE A 61 2.74 7.66 10.39
CA PHE A 61 2.36 7.85 11.77
C PHE A 61 2.10 6.54 12.49
N ARG A 62 2.55 6.44 13.73
CA ARG A 62 2.27 5.33 14.64
C ARG A 62 1.56 5.87 15.87
N GLY A 63 0.31 5.46 16.11
CA GLY A 63 -0.52 5.94 17.20
C GLY A 63 0.15 5.83 18.56
N LEU A 64 0.80 4.70 18.84
CA LEU A 64 1.50 4.49 20.11
C LEU A 64 2.61 5.52 20.31
N THR A 65 3.45 5.76 19.30
CA THR A 65 4.50 6.77 19.35
C THR A 65 3.91 8.16 19.55
N GLY A 66 2.79 8.45 18.88
CA GLY A 66 2.08 9.71 19.04
C GLY A 66 1.61 9.91 20.48
N SER A 67 1.07 8.85 21.10
CA SER A 67 0.63 8.90 22.49
C SER A 67 1.78 9.21 23.44
N GLU A 68 2.95 8.61 23.22
CA GLU A 68 4.16 8.88 24.01
C GLU A 68 4.62 10.33 23.87
N LYS A 69 4.29 10.99 22.75
CA LYS A 69 4.63 12.39 22.50
C LYS A 69 3.53 13.36 22.90
N GLY A 70 2.56 12.91 23.68
CA GLY A 70 1.51 13.77 24.21
C GLY A 70 0.22 13.80 23.39
N ILE A 71 0.11 13.00 22.37
CA ILE A 71 -1.13 12.87 21.59
C ILE A 71 -2.01 11.81 22.26
N GLU A 72 -3.28 12.13 22.46
CA GLU A 72 -4.22 11.16 23.03
C GLU A 72 -4.33 9.93 22.11
N ARG A 73 -4.52 8.76 22.74
CA ARG A 73 -4.57 7.50 22.00
C ARG A 73 -5.63 7.48 20.92
N ALA A 74 -6.84 7.95 21.23
CA ALA A 74 -7.94 7.98 20.27
C ALA A 74 -7.60 8.86 19.08
N THR A 75 -7.04 10.04 19.32
CA THR A 75 -6.59 10.95 18.25
C THR A 75 -5.50 10.31 17.43
N GLY A 76 -4.51 9.69 18.10
CA GLY A 76 -3.41 9.00 17.43
C GLY A 76 -3.91 7.86 16.54
N ASP A 77 -4.92 7.13 16.98
CA ASP A 77 -5.49 6.04 16.20
C ASP A 77 -6.17 6.58 14.92
N TYR A 78 -6.89 7.71 15.03
CA TYR A 78 -7.45 8.37 13.85
C TYR A 78 -6.36 8.85 12.91
N MET A 79 -5.29 9.42 13.43
CA MET A 79 -4.16 9.86 12.61
C MET A 79 -3.51 8.69 11.89
N GLY A 80 -3.37 7.56 12.58
CA GLY A 80 -2.85 6.33 11.97
C GLY A 80 -3.76 5.81 10.85
N MET A 81 -5.07 5.90 11.06
CA MET A 81 -6.04 5.51 10.04
C MET A 81 -5.94 6.41 8.81
N LEU A 82 -5.84 7.73 9.00
CA LEU A 82 -5.64 8.68 7.90
C LEU A 82 -4.32 8.43 7.17
N ALA A 83 -3.28 8.03 7.89
CA ALA A 83 -2.00 7.68 7.28
C ALA A 83 -2.16 6.52 6.29
N THR A 84 -2.99 5.52 6.61
CA THR A 84 -3.27 4.42 5.68
C THR A 84 -3.97 4.90 4.42
N VAL A 85 -4.86 5.87 4.57
CA VAL A 85 -5.56 6.45 3.42
C VAL A 85 -4.58 7.21 2.52
N ILE A 86 -3.68 7.97 3.11
CA ILE A 86 -2.64 8.68 2.36
C ILE A 86 -1.81 7.70 1.54
N ASN A 87 -1.35 6.61 2.16
CA ASN A 87 -0.59 5.58 1.46
C ASN A 87 -1.39 4.92 0.34
N SER A 88 -2.66 4.65 0.61
CA SER A 88 -3.54 4.03 -0.39
C SER A 88 -3.72 4.93 -1.61
N LEU A 89 -3.86 6.24 -1.40
CA LEU A 89 -3.97 7.20 -2.49
C LEU A 89 -2.68 7.29 -3.29
N ALA A 90 -1.53 7.29 -2.62
CA ALA A 90 -0.24 7.31 -3.29
C ALA A 90 -0.07 6.07 -4.18
N LEU A 91 -0.42 4.91 -3.66
CA LEU A 91 -0.32 3.67 -4.41
C LEU A 91 -1.33 3.63 -5.57
N GLN A 92 -2.55 4.11 -5.34
CA GLN A 92 -3.56 4.23 -6.40
C GLN A 92 -3.05 5.08 -7.55
N ASP A 93 -2.49 6.25 -7.25
CA ASP A 93 -1.96 7.15 -8.28
C ASP A 93 -0.91 6.43 -9.13
N ALA A 94 0.02 5.76 -8.49
CA ALA A 94 1.09 5.03 -9.19
C ALA A 94 0.54 3.88 -10.02
N LEU A 95 -0.42 3.14 -9.50
CA LEU A 95 -1.05 2.03 -10.23
C LEU A 95 -1.79 2.52 -11.47
N GLU A 96 -2.56 3.59 -11.33
CA GLU A 96 -3.30 4.16 -12.48
C GLU A 96 -2.36 4.70 -13.54
N LYS A 97 -1.24 5.30 -13.14
CA LYS A 97 -0.22 5.76 -14.08
C LYS A 97 0.43 4.63 -14.86
N CYS A 98 0.46 3.42 -14.32
CA CYS A 98 0.95 2.26 -15.07
C CYS A 98 -0.16 1.40 -15.67
N GLY A 99 -1.37 1.95 -15.77
CA GLY A 99 -2.47 1.32 -16.49
C GLY A 99 -3.31 0.34 -15.68
N VAL A 100 -3.19 0.34 -14.36
CA VAL A 100 -3.96 -0.55 -13.49
C VAL A 100 -5.10 0.22 -12.83
N PRO A 101 -6.36 0.03 -13.25
CA PRO A 101 -7.49 0.67 -12.58
C PRO A 101 -7.55 0.25 -11.11
N THR A 102 -7.73 1.22 -10.24
CA THR A 102 -7.63 0.99 -8.79
C THR A 102 -8.75 1.72 -8.07
N ARG A 103 -9.24 1.10 -7.03
CA ARG A 103 -10.27 1.70 -6.18
C ARG A 103 -9.83 1.63 -4.73
N VAL A 104 -9.74 2.79 -4.08
CA VAL A 104 -9.40 2.88 -2.66
C VAL A 104 -10.69 2.83 -1.84
N GLN A 105 -10.66 2.04 -0.78
CA GLN A 105 -11.74 1.97 0.20
C GLN A 105 -11.16 2.15 1.58
N SER A 106 -11.88 2.85 2.45
CA SER A 106 -11.52 2.97 3.85
C SER A 106 -12.73 2.61 4.71
N ALA A 107 -12.43 2.12 5.89
CA ALA A 107 -13.47 1.75 6.84
C ALA A 107 -13.98 2.99 7.61
#